data_480cbe1974983492c1597df1b7ab86a4
#
_entry.id   480cbe1974983492c1597df1b7ab86a4
#
_cell.length_a   1.000
_cell.length_b   1.000
_cell.length_c   1.000
_cell.angle_alpha   90.00
_cell.angle_beta   90.00
_cell.angle_gamma   90.00
#
_symmetry.space_group_name_H-M   'P 1'
#
loop_
_entity.id
_entity.type
_entity.pdbx_description
1 polymer ?
#
loop_
_entity_poly.entity_id
_entity_poly.type
_entity_poly.pdbx_seq_one_letter_code
_entity_poly.pdbx_strand_id
1 'polypeptide(L)'
;MNPVTPRPAVNTLRPDLARIASWIEPGSRVLDLGCGDGALLALLRDARQVRGAGVELDDTCVIACVRRGVEVIQQNLEDGLALFDDKQFDTVVLSQTLQSMHRTEHILREMARVARHGVVSFPNFGYWPHGWAILRGRMPVTGQMPYQWYNTPNIHLCTLRDFEQLAGELGLRILERATFNEGREIKTFPSWRSTLAVYRFASP
;
A
#
# COMPACT_ATOMS: atom_id res chain seq x y z
N MET A 1 -14.15 6.70 -21.78
CA MET A 1 -13.91 5.41 -21.12
C MET A 1 -12.58 4.89 -21.63
N ASN A 2 -11.51 5.08 -20.87
CA ASN A 2 -10.21 4.50 -21.22
C ASN A 2 -10.15 3.08 -20.64
N PRO A 3 -9.71 2.08 -21.40
CA PRO A 3 -9.56 0.73 -20.89
C PRO A 3 -8.50 0.71 -19.82
N VAL A 4 -8.88 0.31 -18.60
CA VAL A 4 -7.95 -0.05 -17.55
C VAL A 4 -7.16 -1.24 -18.06
N THR A 5 -5.88 -1.05 -18.32
CA THR A 5 -4.97 -2.12 -18.71
C THR A 5 -4.97 -3.17 -17.59
N PRO A 6 -5.30 -4.44 -17.86
CA PRO A 6 -5.28 -5.46 -16.82
C PRO A 6 -3.86 -5.59 -16.26
N ARG A 7 -3.72 -5.54 -14.93
CA ARG A 7 -2.48 -5.88 -14.25
C ARG A 7 -2.09 -7.30 -14.68
N PRO A 8 -0.82 -7.54 -15.04
CA PRO A 8 -0.39 -8.88 -15.45
C PRO A 8 -0.63 -9.86 -14.30
N ALA A 9 -1.24 -10.98 -14.61
CA ALA A 9 -1.37 -12.12 -13.70
C ALA A 9 0.05 -12.61 -13.36
N VAL A 10 0.55 -12.27 -12.18
CA VAL A 10 1.88 -12.67 -11.75
C VAL A 10 1.75 -13.71 -10.65
N ASN A 11 2.12 -14.92 -11.00
CA ASN A 11 2.31 -16.03 -10.08
C ASN A 11 3.67 -15.94 -9.34
N THR A 12 4.16 -14.73 -9.10
CA THR A 12 5.28 -14.43 -8.21
C THR A 12 4.78 -13.39 -7.23
N LEU A 13 4.72 -13.78 -5.96
CA LEU A 13 4.32 -12.89 -4.87
C LEU A 13 5.15 -11.61 -4.96
N ARG A 14 4.49 -10.47 -5.09
CA ARG A 14 5.19 -9.17 -5.08
C ARG A 14 6.07 -9.10 -3.81
N PRO A 15 7.33 -8.65 -3.90
CA PRO A 15 8.26 -8.65 -2.76
C PRO A 15 7.76 -7.88 -1.54
N ASP A 16 7.00 -6.81 -1.78
CA ASP A 16 6.35 -6.04 -0.72
C ASP A 16 5.30 -6.88 0.01
N LEU A 17 4.48 -7.66 -0.69
CA LEU A 17 3.47 -8.52 -0.05
C LEU A 17 4.10 -9.59 0.83
N ALA A 18 5.24 -10.18 0.42
CA ALA A 18 5.98 -11.12 1.25
C ALA A 18 6.49 -10.45 2.53
N ARG A 19 6.99 -9.21 2.44
CA ARG A 19 7.43 -8.44 3.59
C ARG A 19 6.26 -8.07 4.49
N ILE A 20 5.16 -7.56 3.93
CA ILE A 20 3.92 -7.24 4.67
C ILE A 20 3.46 -8.49 5.43
N ALA A 21 3.35 -9.62 4.75
CA ALA A 21 2.96 -10.88 5.39
C ALA A 21 3.89 -11.29 6.53
N SER A 22 5.19 -11.01 6.44
CA SER A 22 6.15 -11.34 7.52
C SER A 22 5.93 -10.53 8.80
N TRP A 23 5.36 -9.32 8.71
CA TRP A 23 5.10 -8.43 9.83
C TRP A 23 3.72 -8.63 10.49
N ILE A 24 2.84 -9.41 9.87
CA ILE A 24 1.50 -9.68 10.38
C ILE A 24 1.55 -10.91 11.27
N GLU A 25 1.02 -10.77 12.49
CA GLU A 25 0.98 -11.85 13.47
C GLU A 25 0.01 -12.98 13.04
N PRO A 26 0.38 -14.25 13.22
CA PRO A 26 -0.53 -15.37 12.96
C PRO A 26 -1.82 -15.26 13.79
N GLY A 27 -2.95 -15.60 13.18
CA GLY A 27 -4.26 -15.59 13.83
C GLY A 27 -4.85 -14.19 14.09
N SER A 28 -4.14 -13.11 13.71
CA SER A 28 -4.59 -11.73 13.93
C SER A 28 -5.75 -11.33 13.00
N ARG A 29 -6.39 -10.21 13.34
CA ARG A 29 -7.44 -9.58 12.51
C ARG A 29 -6.81 -8.52 11.62
N VAL A 30 -7.01 -8.64 10.32
CA VAL A 30 -6.41 -7.74 9.32
C VAL A 30 -7.46 -7.08 8.45
N LEU A 31 -7.33 -5.78 8.23
CA LEU A 31 -8.09 -5.02 7.23
C LEU A 31 -7.15 -4.62 6.09
N ASP A 32 -7.50 -4.96 4.85
CA ASP A 32 -6.71 -4.60 3.65
C ASP A 32 -7.47 -3.56 2.82
N LEU A 33 -6.94 -2.35 2.78
CA LEU A 33 -7.55 -1.19 2.11
C LEU A 33 -7.05 -1.09 0.66
N GLY A 34 -7.97 -1.13 -0.30
CA GLY A 34 -7.65 -1.29 -1.71
C GLY A 34 -7.07 -2.68 -1.97
N CYS A 35 -7.77 -3.71 -1.49
CA CYS A 35 -7.26 -5.09 -1.47
C CYS A 35 -7.11 -5.72 -2.86
N GLY A 36 -7.57 -5.04 -3.92
CA GLY A 36 -7.53 -5.53 -5.28
C GLY A 36 -8.25 -6.87 -5.42
N ASP A 37 -7.58 -7.86 -5.98
CA ASP A 37 -8.14 -9.21 -6.17
C ASP A 37 -8.10 -10.09 -4.90
N GLY A 38 -7.75 -9.54 -3.74
CA GLY A 38 -7.69 -10.24 -2.46
C GLY A 38 -6.49 -11.18 -2.27
N ALA A 39 -5.47 -11.08 -3.12
CA ALA A 39 -4.32 -11.99 -3.09
C ALA A 39 -3.56 -11.97 -1.76
N LEU A 40 -3.38 -10.80 -1.13
CA LEU A 40 -2.73 -10.68 0.19
C LEU A 40 -3.54 -11.39 1.27
N LEU A 41 -4.84 -11.12 1.34
CA LEU A 41 -5.72 -11.71 2.36
C LEU A 41 -5.82 -13.23 2.21
N ALA A 42 -5.92 -13.75 0.99
CA ALA A 42 -5.89 -15.18 0.74
C ALA A 42 -4.58 -15.80 1.21
N LEU A 43 -3.43 -15.19 0.88
CA LEU A 43 -2.12 -15.64 1.36
C LEU A 43 -2.05 -15.67 2.90
N LEU A 44 -2.50 -14.59 3.55
CA LEU A 44 -2.46 -14.47 5.01
C LEU A 44 -3.38 -15.49 5.70
N ARG A 45 -4.57 -15.71 5.15
CA ARG A 45 -5.49 -16.76 5.62
C ARG A 45 -4.82 -18.13 5.54
N ASP A 46 -4.28 -18.48 4.38
CA ASP A 46 -3.78 -19.84 4.13
C ASP A 46 -2.45 -20.12 4.84
N ALA A 47 -1.54 -19.12 4.91
CA ALA A 47 -0.21 -19.30 5.49
C ALA A 47 -0.13 -18.94 6.99
N ARG A 48 -1.04 -18.08 7.50
CA ARG A 48 -0.95 -17.53 8.86
C ARG A 48 -2.25 -17.57 9.66
N GLN A 49 -3.30 -18.19 9.11
CA GLN A 49 -4.62 -18.31 9.77
C GLN A 49 -5.21 -16.93 10.18
N VAL A 50 -4.88 -15.89 9.44
CA VAL A 50 -5.38 -14.54 9.67
C VAL A 50 -6.87 -14.47 9.33
N ARG A 51 -7.63 -13.73 10.13
CA ARG A 51 -9.01 -13.35 9.84
C ARG A 51 -8.98 -11.96 9.25
N GLY A 52 -9.33 -11.84 7.97
CA GLY A 52 -9.19 -10.56 7.26
C GLY A 52 -10.40 -10.20 6.43
N ALA A 53 -10.65 -8.90 6.31
CA ALA A 53 -11.59 -8.32 5.38
C ALA A 53 -10.87 -7.32 4.46
N GLY A 54 -11.33 -7.21 3.23
CA GLY A 54 -10.85 -6.22 2.27
C GLY A 54 -11.84 -5.08 2.09
N VAL A 55 -11.33 -3.92 1.72
CA VAL A 55 -12.12 -2.81 1.17
C VAL A 55 -11.63 -2.56 -0.25
N GLU A 56 -12.54 -2.54 -1.23
CA GLU A 56 -12.21 -2.35 -2.63
C GLU A 56 -13.33 -1.57 -3.34
N LEU A 57 -12.99 -0.78 -4.34
CA LEU A 57 -13.97 0.01 -5.10
C LEU A 57 -14.32 -0.64 -6.44
N ASP A 58 -13.36 -1.28 -7.10
CA ASP A 58 -13.52 -1.85 -8.44
C ASP A 58 -14.33 -3.15 -8.42
N ASP A 59 -15.44 -3.17 -9.18
CA ASP A 59 -16.35 -4.32 -9.25
C ASP A 59 -15.65 -5.62 -9.65
N THR A 60 -14.69 -5.54 -10.59
CA THR A 60 -13.98 -6.70 -11.09
C THR A 60 -13.10 -7.30 -9.99
N CYS A 61 -12.46 -6.44 -9.21
CA CYS A 61 -11.65 -6.82 -8.06
C CYS A 61 -12.49 -7.41 -6.93
N VAL A 62 -13.65 -6.81 -6.63
CA VAL A 62 -14.60 -7.34 -5.64
C VAL A 62 -15.06 -8.75 -6.02
N ILE A 63 -15.43 -8.98 -7.29
CA ILE A 63 -15.80 -10.31 -7.79
C ILE A 63 -14.63 -11.29 -7.65
N ALA A 64 -13.41 -10.86 -7.91
CA ALA A 64 -12.21 -11.69 -7.75
C ALA A 64 -11.98 -12.09 -6.29
N CYS A 65 -12.17 -11.18 -5.33
CA CYS A 65 -12.11 -11.46 -3.88
C CYS A 65 -13.12 -12.53 -3.50
N VAL A 66 -14.39 -12.38 -3.89
CA VAL A 66 -15.45 -13.35 -3.60
C VAL A 66 -15.09 -14.74 -4.17
N ARG A 67 -14.58 -14.81 -5.40
CA ARG A 67 -14.13 -16.08 -6.01
C ARG A 67 -12.98 -16.74 -5.25
N ARG A 68 -12.14 -15.95 -4.57
CA ARG A 68 -11.05 -16.44 -3.69
C ARG A 68 -11.52 -16.80 -2.29
N GLY A 69 -12.80 -16.58 -1.96
CA GLY A 69 -13.32 -16.76 -0.61
C GLY A 69 -12.74 -15.74 0.38
N VAL A 70 -12.47 -14.52 -0.07
CA VAL A 70 -12.03 -13.39 0.74
C VAL A 70 -13.25 -12.50 1.04
N GLU A 71 -13.45 -12.17 2.31
CA GLU A 71 -14.46 -11.18 2.71
C GLU A 71 -14.06 -9.80 2.17
N VAL A 72 -14.98 -9.12 1.50
CA VAL A 72 -14.72 -7.80 0.92
C VAL A 72 -15.95 -6.90 1.05
N ILE A 73 -15.71 -5.64 1.36
CA ILE A 73 -16.70 -4.56 1.40
C ILE A 73 -16.41 -3.64 0.22
N GLN A 74 -17.43 -3.41 -0.60
CA GLN A 74 -17.29 -2.46 -1.71
C GLN A 74 -17.52 -1.06 -1.19
N GLN A 75 -16.46 -0.26 -1.10
CA GLN A 75 -16.51 1.10 -0.58
C GLN A 75 -15.38 1.96 -1.15
N ASN A 76 -15.66 3.24 -1.32
CA ASN A 76 -14.64 4.24 -1.63
C ASN A 76 -13.88 4.62 -0.34
N LEU A 77 -12.57 4.44 -0.33
CA LEU A 77 -11.72 4.80 0.82
C LEU A 77 -11.73 6.30 1.14
N GLU A 78 -12.05 7.15 0.16
CA GLU A 78 -12.20 8.60 0.38
C GLU A 78 -13.36 8.96 1.32
N ASP A 79 -14.33 8.07 1.47
CA ASP A 79 -15.46 8.26 2.40
C ASP A 79 -15.06 7.94 3.86
N GLY A 80 -13.82 7.49 4.09
CA GLY A 80 -13.31 7.10 5.40
C GLY A 80 -13.68 5.68 5.78
N LEU A 81 -13.42 5.33 7.04
CA LEU A 81 -13.60 3.97 7.59
C LEU A 81 -14.68 3.94 8.68
N ALA A 82 -15.73 4.74 8.57
CA ALA A 82 -16.79 4.87 9.60
C ALA A 82 -17.55 3.56 9.88
N LEU A 83 -17.48 2.57 8.98
CA LEU A 83 -18.07 1.25 9.18
C LEU A 83 -17.32 0.40 10.22
N PHE A 84 -16.11 0.80 10.62
CA PHE A 84 -15.25 0.04 11.52
C PHE A 84 -15.06 0.78 12.84
N ASP A 85 -15.12 0.01 13.93
CA ASP A 85 -14.88 0.51 15.28
C ASP A 85 -13.40 0.80 15.55
N ASP A 86 -13.12 1.60 16.58
CA ASP A 86 -11.78 1.89 17.05
C ASP A 86 -11.06 0.60 17.49
N LYS A 87 -9.82 0.43 17.02
CA LYS A 87 -8.99 -0.75 17.33
C LYS A 87 -9.67 -2.10 17.06
N GLN A 88 -10.60 -2.13 16.09
CA GLN A 88 -11.28 -3.37 15.68
C GLN A 88 -10.32 -4.39 15.11
N PHE A 89 -9.23 -3.94 14.46
CA PHE A 89 -8.22 -4.79 13.84
C PHE A 89 -6.88 -4.72 14.58
N ASP A 90 -6.09 -5.77 14.43
CA ASP A 90 -4.72 -5.80 14.94
C ASP A 90 -3.78 -5.10 13.96
N THR A 91 -4.02 -5.26 12.66
CA THR A 91 -3.25 -4.59 11.59
C THR A 91 -4.18 -4.13 10.47
N VAL A 92 -3.95 -2.92 9.97
CA VAL A 92 -4.53 -2.40 8.72
C VAL A 92 -3.43 -2.24 7.67
N VAL A 93 -3.70 -2.66 6.45
CA VAL A 93 -2.77 -2.58 5.31
C VAL A 93 -3.31 -1.62 4.26
N LEU A 94 -2.45 -0.80 3.69
CA LEU A 94 -2.73 0.05 2.52
C LEU A 94 -1.56 -0.10 1.54
N SER A 95 -1.66 -1.09 0.64
CA SER A 95 -0.56 -1.48 -0.23
C SER A 95 -0.66 -0.84 -1.61
N GLN A 96 0.28 0.05 -1.94
CA GLN A 96 0.37 0.77 -3.21
C GLN A 96 -0.94 1.49 -3.61
N THR A 97 -1.62 2.05 -2.63
CA THR A 97 -2.86 2.80 -2.80
C THR A 97 -2.71 4.24 -2.30
N LEU A 98 -1.80 4.46 -1.33
CA LEU A 98 -1.60 5.76 -0.67
C LEU A 98 -1.40 6.92 -1.66
N GLN A 99 -0.61 6.71 -2.72
CA GLN A 99 -0.30 7.73 -3.72
C GLN A 99 -1.50 8.12 -4.61
N SER A 100 -2.57 7.33 -4.58
CA SER A 100 -3.81 7.58 -5.35
C SER A 100 -4.92 8.19 -4.50
N MET A 101 -4.69 8.40 -3.19
CA MET A 101 -5.66 9.00 -2.28
C MET A 101 -5.60 10.52 -2.33
N HIS A 102 -6.75 11.19 -2.47
CA HIS A 102 -6.83 12.66 -2.38
C HIS A 102 -6.57 13.16 -0.95
N ARG A 103 -7.09 12.43 0.06
CA ARG A 103 -7.00 12.81 1.48
C ARG A 103 -6.06 11.87 2.24
N THR A 104 -4.76 11.91 1.89
CA THR A 104 -3.72 11.04 2.46
C THR A 104 -3.65 11.09 3.98
N GLU A 105 -3.71 12.29 4.58
CA GLU A 105 -3.70 12.42 6.05
C GLU A 105 -4.93 11.78 6.70
N HIS A 106 -6.09 11.96 6.09
CA HIS A 106 -7.34 11.42 6.63
C HIS A 106 -7.30 9.90 6.66
N ILE A 107 -6.89 9.24 5.58
CA ILE A 107 -6.83 7.77 5.56
C ILE A 107 -5.80 7.24 6.54
N LEU A 108 -4.64 7.90 6.73
CA LEU A 108 -3.64 7.50 7.73
C LEU A 108 -4.17 7.64 9.17
N ARG A 109 -4.95 8.70 9.47
CA ARG A 109 -5.63 8.84 10.78
C ARG A 109 -6.67 7.76 11.00
N GLU A 110 -7.48 7.46 10.00
CA GLU A 110 -8.47 6.38 10.05
C GLU A 110 -7.80 5.00 10.23
N MET A 111 -6.70 4.74 9.51
CA MET A 111 -5.90 3.54 9.75
C MET A 111 -5.44 3.44 11.20
N ALA A 112 -4.93 4.55 11.75
CA ALA A 112 -4.51 4.60 13.15
C ALA A 112 -5.67 4.43 14.15
N ARG A 113 -6.88 4.87 13.79
CA ARG A 113 -8.07 4.70 14.61
C ARG A 113 -8.54 3.24 14.63
N VAL A 114 -8.67 2.61 13.47
CA VAL A 114 -9.30 1.28 13.35
C VAL A 114 -8.38 0.12 13.73
N ALA A 115 -7.04 0.34 13.79
CA ALA A 115 -6.10 -0.73 14.09
C ALA A 115 -4.99 -0.30 15.05
N ARG A 116 -4.32 -1.29 15.67
CA ARG A 116 -3.15 -1.09 16.54
C ARG A 116 -1.89 -0.81 15.73
N HIS A 117 -1.77 -1.46 14.57
CA HIS A 117 -0.66 -1.30 13.65
C HIS A 117 -1.16 -0.96 12.24
N GLY A 118 -0.44 -0.10 11.55
CA GLY A 118 -0.66 0.15 10.13
C GLY A 118 0.55 -0.32 9.31
N VAL A 119 0.28 -0.81 8.12
CA VAL A 119 1.30 -1.10 7.12
C VAL A 119 0.94 -0.37 5.84
N VAL A 120 1.88 0.43 5.33
CA VAL A 120 1.69 1.14 4.05
C VAL A 120 2.81 0.79 3.09
N SER A 121 2.51 0.73 1.80
CA SER A 121 3.54 0.71 0.77
C SER A 121 3.23 1.71 -0.34
N PHE A 122 4.27 2.33 -0.88
CA PHE A 122 4.16 3.33 -1.93
C PHE A 122 5.43 3.38 -2.79
N PRO A 123 5.32 3.82 -4.07
CA PRO A 123 6.47 4.08 -4.93
C PRO A 123 7.33 5.20 -4.37
N ASN A 124 8.64 4.98 -4.26
CA ASN A 124 9.58 6.00 -3.81
C ASN A 124 9.99 6.92 -4.96
N PHE A 125 9.49 8.16 -4.96
CA PHE A 125 9.86 9.16 -5.96
C PHE A 125 11.30 9.67 -5.82
N GLY A 126 11.92 9.50 -4.63
CA GLY A 126 13.33 9.86 -4.37
C GLY A 126 14.37 8.97 -5.06
N TYR A 127 13.96 7.96 -5.85
CA TYR A 127 14.86 7.11 -6.62
C TYR A 127 15.70 7.95 -7.61
N TRP A 128 17.04 7.80 -7.56
CA TRP A 128 17.95 8.71 -8.27
C TRP A 128 17.70 8.86 -9.79
N PRO A 129 17.23 7.80 -10.54
CA PRO A 129 16.92 8.00 -11.95
C PRO A 129 15.73 8.93 -12.21
N HIS A 130 14.80 9.04 -11.22
CA HIS A 130 13.70 10.02 -11.32
C HIS A 130 14.23 11.44 -11.28
N GLY A 131 15.12 11.75 -10.33
CA GLY A 131 15.79 13.06 -10.27
C GLY A 131 16.58 13.37 -11.54
N TRP A 132 17.26 12.38 -12.11
CA TRP A 132 17.98 12.53 -13.34
C TRP A 132 17.08 12.78 -14.56
N ALA A 133 15.91 12.13 -14.62
CA ALA A 133 14.93 12.39 -15.67
C ALA A 133 14.41 13.83 -15.59
N ILE A 134 14.10 14.33 -14.38
CA ILE A 134 13.63 15.70 -14.14
C ILE A 134 14.70 16.73 -14.55
N LEU A 135 15.96 16.50 -14.19
CA LEU A 135 17.08 17.36 -14.61
C LEU A 135 17.22 17.44 -16.14
N ARG A 136 16.76 16.42 -16.87
CA ARG A 136 16.69 16.40 -18.33
C ARG A 136 15.38 16.96 -18.90
N GLY A 137 14.54 17.56 -18.07
CA GLY A 137 13.26 18.15 -18.48
C GLY A 137 12.17 17.13 -18.80
N ARG A 138 12.23 15.91 -18.24
CA ARG A 138 11.23 14.84 -18.48
C ARG A 138 10.70 14.28 -17.17
N MET A 139 9.39 14.00 -17.13
CA MET A 139 8.82 13.19 -16.04
C MET A 139 9.29 11.74 -16.13
N PRO A 140 9.66 11.13 -15.00
CA PRO A 140 10.14 9.75 -15.00
C PRO A 140 9.00 8.78 -15.33
N VAL A 141 9.32 7.78 -16.17
CA VAL A 141 8.48 6.61 -16.42
C VAL A 141 9.33 5.38 -16.15
N THR A 142 8.91 4.56 -15.19
CA THR A 142 9.68 3.39 -14.72
C THR A 142 8.75 2.21 -14.49
N GLY A 143 9.31 1.03 -14.21
CA GLY A 143 8.51 -0.16 -13.92
C GLY A 143 7.54 -0.01 -12.74
N GLN A 144 7.88 0.82 -11.74
CA GLN A 144 7.01 1.13 -10.59
C GLN A 144 6.04 2.30 -10.87
N MET A 145 6.38 3.15 -11.82
CA MET A 145 5.55 4.25 -12.29
C MET A 145 5.44 4.20 -13.82
N PRO A 146 4.67 3.24 -14.37
CA PRO A 146 4.65 2.97 -15.82
C PRO A 146 3.78 3.95 -16.62
N TYR A 147 3.18 4.93 -15.94
CA TYR A 147 2.26 5.88 -16.56
C TYR A 147 2.95 7.14 -17.04
N GLN A 148 2.40 7.76 -18.05
CA GLN A 148 2.78 9.11 -18.45
C GLN A 148 2.19 10.14 -17.47
N TRP A 149 2.74 11.36 -17.45
CA TRP A 149 2.29 12.41 -16.54
C TRP A 149 0.80 12.77 -16.69
N TYR A 150 0.20 12.51 -17.85
CA TYR A 150 -1.19 12.87 -18.18
C TYR A 150 -2.22 11.74 -17.98
N ASN A 151 -1.78 10.50 -17.73
CA ASN A 151 -2.67 9.34 -17.52
C ASN A 151 -2.35 8.53 -16.27
N THR A 152 -1.54 9.07 -15.39
CA THR A 152 -1.19 8.41 -14.12
C THR A 152 -2.37 8.46 -13.14
N PRO A 153 -2.67 7.35 -12.43
CA PRO A 153 -3.60 7.36 -11.31
C PRO A 153 -2.94 7.94 -10.03
N ASN A 154 -1.63 8.16 -10.03
CA ASN A 154 -0.92 8.68 -8.87
C ASN A 154 -1.16 10.19 -8.74
N ILE A 155 -1.79 10.60 -7.65
CA ILE A 155 -2.09 12.00 -7.34
C ILE A 155 -0.91 12.61 -6.59
N HIS A 156 -0.32 11.85 -5.67
CA HIS A 156 0.79 12.29 -4.84
C HIS A 156 2.07 11.52 -5.16
N LEU A 157 3.18 12.26 -5.18
CA LEU A 157 4.52 11.73 -5.35
C LEU A 157 5.26 11.93 -4.03
N CYS A 158 5.69 10.83 -3.42
CA CYS A 158 6.22 10.82 -2.07
C CYS A 158 7.64 10.22 -2.04
N THR A 159 8.54 10.83 -1.28
CA THR A 159 9.81 10.22 -0.92
C THR A 159 9.72 9.56 0.46
N LEU A 160 10.77 8.80 0.84
CA LEU A 160 10.83 8.21 2.18
C LEU A 160 10.78 9.29 3.27
N ARG A 161 11.48 10.41 3.06
CA ARG A 161 11.52 11.51 4.02
C ARG A 161 10.18 12.21 4.20
N ASP A 162 9.47 12.45 3.10
CA ASP A 162 8.15 13.10 3.15
C ASP A 162 7.15 12.25 3.95
N PHE A 163 7.17 10.92 3.72
CA PHE A 163 6.32 10.02 4.49
C PHE A 163 6.72 9.98 5.98
N GLU A 164 8.01 9.91 6.30
CA GLU A 164 8.51 9.91 7.68
C GLU A 164 8.14 11.20 8.41
N GLN A 165 8.21 12.35 7.72
CA GLN A 165 7.76 13.63 8.26
C GLN A 165 6.25 13.63 8.54
N LEU A 166 5.45 13.26 7.56
CA LEU A 166 3.98 13.19 7.71
C LEU A 166 3.58 12.23 8.84
N ALA A 167 4.22 11.07 8.92
CA ALA A 167 3.97 10.11 10.01
C ALA A 167 4.25 10.74 11.38
N GLY A 168 5.34 11.51 11.51
CA GLY A 168 5.66 12.25 12.74
C GLY A 168 4.63 13.31 13.09
N GLU A 169 4.16 14.09 12.10
CA GLU A 169 3.12 15.11 12.28
C GLU A 169 1.77 14.51 12.71
N LEU A 170 1.49 13.27 12.28
CA LEU A 170 0.31 12.51 12.66
C LEU A 170 0.45 11.74 13.98
N GLY A 171 1.61 11.79 14.63
CA GLY A 171 1.91 11.03 15.85
C GLY A 171 2.08 9.53 15.61
N LEU A 172 2.25 9.08 14.37
CA LEU A 172 2.45 7.67 14.03
C LEU A 172 3.90 7.29 14.34
N ARG A 173 4.09 6.27 15.15
CA ARG A 173 5.42 5.76 15.48
C ARG A 173 5.85 4.70 14.47
N ILE A 174 6.82 5.02 13.62
CA ILE A 174 7.39 4.06 12.69
C ILE A 174 8.14 2.98 13.48
N LEU A 175 7.77 1.72 13.25
CA LEU A 175 8.36 0.55 13.87
C LEU A 175 9.40 -0.10 12.96
N GLU A 176 9.05 -0.25 11.69
CA GLU A 176 9.86 -0.95 10.71
C GLU A 176 9.77 -0.28 9.33
N ARG A 177 10.84 -0.37 8.57
CA ARG A 177 10.93 0.06 7.19
C ARG A 177 11.64 -1.01 6.36
N ALA A 178 11.08 -1.34 5.20
CA ALA A 178 11.74 -2.14 4.18
C ALA A 178 11.63 -1.42 2.84
N THR A 179 12.69 -1.45 2.05
CA THR A 179 12.73 -0.77 0.75
C THR A 179 13.24 -1.73 -0.32
N PHE A 180 12.69 -1.62 -1.53
CA PHE A 180 12.94 -2.57 -2.60
C PHE A 180 13.29 -1.88 -3.91
N ASN A 181 14.09 -2.57 -4.73
CA ASN A 181 14.29 -2.26 -6.13
C ASN A 181 14.34 -3.58 -6.91
N GLU A 182 13.53 -3.70 -7.97
CA GLU A 182 13.44 -4.91 -8.80
C GLU A 182 13.34 -6.21 -7.96
N GLY A 183 12.53 -6.16 -6.92
CA GLY A 183 12.30 -7.32 -6.05
C GLY A 183 13.36 -7.57 -4.99
N ARG A 184 14.47 -6.85 -4.99
CA ARG A 184 15.56 -6.99 -4.02
C ARG A 184 15.44 -5.94 -2.92
N GLU A 185 15.65 -6.35 -1.68
CA GLU A 185 15.67 -5.42 -0.54
C GLU A 185 16.93 -4.53 -0.60
N ILE A 186 16.75 -3.22 -0.43
CA ILE A 186 17.80 -2.20 -0.47
C ILE A 186 18.01 -1.67 0.94
N LYS A 187 19.18 -1.92 1.52
CA LYS A 187 19.54 -1.47 2.87
C LYS A 187 20.47 -0.25 2.88
N THR A 188 21.26 -0.07 1.81
CA THR A 188 22.25 1.02 1.71
C THR A 188 21.73 2.13 0.79
N PHE A 189 21.71 3.37 1.31
CA PHE A 189 21.17 4.55 0.63
C PHE A 189 19.74 4.33 0.08
N PRO A 190 18.79 3.86 0.91
CA PRO A 190 17.48 3.45 0.44
C PRO A 190 16.70 4.56 -0.23
N SER A 191 16.81 5.80 0.24
CA SER A 191 16.12 6.95 -0.36
C SER A 191 16.44 7.14 -1.85
N TRP A 192 17.67 6.81 -2.25
CA TRP A 192 18.13 7.00 -3.63
C TRP A 192 18.08 5.74 -4.48
N ARG A 193 18.21 4.57 -3.85
CA ARG A 193 18.38 3.30 -4.58
C ARG A 193 17.12 2.43 -4.63
N SER A 194 16.10 2.74 -3.84
CA SER A 194 14.85 1.98 -3.86
C SER A 194 13.78 2.63 -4.73
N THR A 195 12.95 1.80 -5.33
CA THR A 195 11.79 2.20 -6.13
C THR A 195 10.47 2.02 -5.37
N LEU A 196 10.48 1.25 -4.29
CA LEU A 196 9.30 0.92 -3.48
C LEU A 196 9.68 0.96 -2.00
N ALA A 197 8.83 1.55 -1.18
CA ALA A 197 8.95 1.57 0.27
C ALA A 197 7.76 0.85 0.93
N VAL A 198 8.03 0.18 2.03
CA VAL A 198 7.04 -0.42 2.92
C VAL A 198 7.37 0.02 4.34
N TYR A 199 6.38 0.54 5.04
CA TYR A 199 6.49 0.97 6.44
C TYR A 199 5.47 0.26 7.30
N ARG A 200 5.89 -0.14 8.50
CA ARG A 200 5.01 -0.54 9.59
C ARG A 200 5.06 0.52 10.67
N PHE A 201 3.90 0.95 11.15
CA PHE A 201 3.78 1.92 12.22
C PHE A 201 2.80 1.45 13.29
N ALA A 202 2.98 1.98 14.50
CA ALA A 202 2.01 1.87 15.57
C ALA A 202 1.17 3.14 15.62
N SER A 203 -0.11 2.96 15.97
CA SER A 203 -0.99 4.07 16.33
C SER A 203 -0.51 4.75 17.61
N PRO A 204 -0.82 6.03 17.80
CA PRO A 204 -0.59 6.71 19.07
C PRO A 204 -1.34 6.05 20.23
#